data_c01ccbd92d8557378dc988a4a2ed8cbd
#
_entry.id   c01ccbd92d8557378dc988a4a2ed8cbd
#
_cell.length_a   1.000
_cell.length_b   1.000
_cell.length_c   1.000
_cell.angle_alpha   90.00
_cell.angle_beta   90.00
_cell.angle_gamma   90.00
#
_symmetry.space_group_name_H-M   'P 1'
#
loop_
_entity.id
_entity.type
_entity.pdbx_description
1 polymer ?
#
loop_
_entity_poly.entity_id
_entity_poly.type
_entity_poly.pdbx_seq_one_letter_code
_entity_poly.pdbx_strand_id
1 'polypeptide(L)'
;MATVDYQLSQTEIIRSLLDKADIQGYLTTDDIVDAFPQGEILRNQHEKLMSQLRSLGVEVYDIDDPVSYPDPLSELASYDIDPRLTLEHVPIEDTVEIYLKEMSRVPLLTCEEEVDLAQRIVIGREAQNELTKSPVREHSDRHKQLLWSIEDGRQARDHIIKANTRMVVSIAKRYIGHGVPFLDLIQEGNLGLMKAVEKFEVQRGFRFSTYATWWIRQTITRAIADQGRTIRLPVHMTDRIRILKRTSHQMEQSLGRPPTIPELAQHLELMPEKVQWMLQVSRVPVSLESPVGDEDDSELGMFVEDDVSPSPTQVVYQNMLRERVDQVLATLTPREARILRLRFGLDDNRPYTLEEVGAKFGLTRERIRQIEGKALRRLRHPFRARQLREYL
;
A
#
# COMPACT_ATOMS: atom_id res chain seq x y z
N MET A 1 -26.78 -23.19 29.10
CA MET A 1 -26.96 -22.16 28.05
C MET A 1 -25.70 -21.34 27.78
N ALA A 2 -24.83 -21.04 28.75
CA ALA A 2 -23.61 -20.27 28.54
C ALA A 2 -22.49 -20.94 27.71
N THR A 3 -22.46 -22.26 27.66
CA THR A 3 -21.45 -23.04 26.90
C THR A 3 -21.69 -23.10 25.39
N VAL A 4 -22.92 -22.91 24.93
CA VAL A 4 -23.27 -22.95 23.50
C VAL A 4 -22.94 -21.64 22.81
N ASP A 5 -23.14 -20.50 23.48
CA ASP A 5 -22.80 -19.18 22.93
C ASP A 5 -21.28 -18.97 22.82
N TYR A 6 -20.49 -19.60 23.70
CA TYR A 6 -19.03 -19.52 23.65
C TYR A 6 -18.42 -20.33 22.48
N GLN A 7 -19.03 -21.46 22.13
CA GLN A 7 -18.57 -22.29 21.01
C GLN A 7 -18.96 -21.69 19.65
N LEU A 8 -20.09 -21.01 19.55
CA LEU A 8 -20.50 -20.29 18.33
C LEU A 8 -19.58 -19.10 18.05
N SER A 9 -19.15 -18.36 19.07
CA SER A 9 -18.21 -17.27 18.89
C SER A 9 -16.80 -17.74 18.49
N GLN A 10 -16.32 -18.86 19.00
CA GLN A 10 -15.02 -19.42 18.59
C GLN A 10 -14.98 -19.89 17.13
N THR A 11 -16.05 -20.51 16.64
CA THR A 11 -16.12 -20.94 15.23
C THR A 11 -16.21 -19.76 14.26
N GLU A 12 -16.85 -18.66 14.64
CA GLU A 12 -16.88 -17.44 13.85
C GLU A 12 -15.52 -16.74 13.81
N ILE A 13 -14.80 -16.70 14.94
CA ILE A 13 -13.46 -16.14 15.03
C ILE A 13 -12.46 -16.95 14.19
N ILE A 14 -12.50 -18.30 14.28
CA ILE A 14 -11.65 -19.15 13.44
C ILE A 14 -11.96 -18.94 11.97
N ARG A 15 -13.22 -18.76 11.60
CA ARG A 15 -13.62 -18.50 10.21
C ARG A 15 -13.10 -17.15 9.70
N SER A 16 -13.19 -16.10 10.51
CA SER A 16 -12.66 -14.80 10.16
C SER A 16 -11.12 -14.80 10.04
N LEU A 17 -10.42 -15.60 10.88
CA LEU A 17 -8.98 -15.81 10.78
C LEU A 17 -8.61 -16.60 9.52
N LEU A 18 -9.39 -17.63 9.15
CA LEU A 18 -9.19 -18.38 7.91
C LEU A 18 -9.43 -17.50 6.68
N ASP A 19 -10.48 -16.69 6.65
CA ASP A 19 -10.75 -15.73 5.57
C ASP A 19 -9.58 -14.71 5.46
N LYS A 20 -9.01 -14.29 6.59
CA LYS A 20 -7.83 -13.42 6.63
C LYS A 20 -6.57 -14.15 6.15
N ALA A 21 -6.39 -15.41 6.53
CA ALA A 21 -5.31 -16.27 6.06
C ALA A 21 -5.39 -16.54 4.55
N ASP A 22 -6.59 -16.78 4.01
CA ASP A 22 -6.80 -16.97 2.58
C ASP A 22 -6.47 -15.74 1.76
N ILE A 23 -6.68 -14.54 2.33
CA ILE A 23 -6.37 -13.26 1.69
C ILE A 23 -4.88 -12.93 1.81
N GLN A 24 -4.27 -13.15 2.98
CA GLN A 24 -2.90 -12.76 3.30
C GLN A 24 -1.87 -13.86 3.02
N GLY A 25 -2.30 -15.12 3.01
CA GLY A 25 -1.43 -16.31 2.84
C GLY A 25 -0.77 -16.77 4.14
N TYR A 26 -0.87 -16.01 5.23
CA TYR A 26 -0.33 -16.32 6.56
C TYR A 26 -1.11 -15.55 7.64
N LEU A 27 -0.96 -15.98 8.89
CA LEU A 27 -1.44 -15.24 10.06
C LEU A 27 -0.27 -14.83 10.95
N THR A 28 -0.44 -13.73 11.67
CA THR A 28 0.50 -13.30 12.71
C THR A 28 -0.10 -13.54 14.10
N THR A 29 0.74 -13.66 15.12
CA THR A 29 0.28 -13.73 16.51
C THR A 29 -0.55 -12.52 16.91
N ASP A 30 -0.23 -11.32 16.41
CA ASP A 30 -1.03 -10.11 16.64
C ASP A 30 -2.42 -10.24 16.02
N ASP A 31 -2.56 -10.84 14.83
CA ASP A 31 -3.86 -11.10 14.19
C ASP A 31 -4.75 -12.02 15.03
N ILE A 32 -4.13 -12.98 15.72
CA ILE A 32 -4.83 -13.89 16.62
C ILE A 32 -5.24 -13.18 17.91
N VAL A 33 -4.38 -12.32 18.48
CA VAL A 33 -4.67 -11.54 19.68
C VAL A 33 -5.77 -10.51 19.39
N ASP A 34 -5.73 -9.83 18.25
CA ASP A 34 -6.73 -8.84 17.84
C ASP A 34 -8.12 -9.45 17.58
N ALA A 35 -8.16 -10.72 17.17
CA ALA A 35 -9.44 -11.43 16.97
C ALA A 35 -10.15 -11.80 18.29
N PHE A 36 -9.45 -11.71 19.44
CA PHE A 36 -10.00 -12.00 20.77
C PHE A 36 -10.06 -10.73 21.64
N PRO A 37 -11.18 -10.00 21.65
CA PRO A 37 -11.30 -8.68 22.31
C PRO A 37 -11.24 -8.67 23.83
N GLN A 38 -11.12 -9.82 24.47
CA GLN A 38 -10.96 -9.92 25.93
C GLN A 38 -9.70 -10.71 26.24
N GLY A 39 -8.63 -9.99 26.53
CA GLY A 39 -7.26 -10.37 26.86
C GLY A 39 -6.96 -11.57 27.78
N GLU A 40 -7.78 -12.59 27.81
CA GLU A 40 -7.58 -13.85 28.54
C GLU A 40 -7.66 -15.06 27.60
N ILE A 41 -6.67 -15.18 26.72
CA ILE A 41 -6.39 -16.49 26.13
C ILE A 41 -5.58 -17.27 27.17
N LEU A 42 -6.23 -18.20 27.89
CA LEU A 42 -5.50 -19.16 28.70
C LEU A 42 -4.48 -19.89 27.82
N ARG A 43 -3.21 -19.96 28.25
CA ARG A 43 -2.09 -20.58 27.49
C ARG A 43 -2.48 -21.91 26.79
N ASN A 44 -3.28 -22.73 27.43
CA ASN A 44 -3.75 -24.02 26.89
C ASN A 44 -4.74 -23.90 25.70
N GLN A 45 -5.39 -22.74 25.55
CA GLN A 45 -6.31 -22.49 24.42
C GLN A 45 -5.54 -21.95 23.21
N HIS A 46 -4.51 -21.16 23.44
CA HIS A 46 -3.62 -20.66 22.40
C HIS A 46 -2.88 -21.80 21.70
N GLU A 47 -2.31 -22.76 22.45
CA GLU A 47 -1.66 -23.93 21.85
C GLU A 47 -2.60 -24.82 21.05
N LYS A 48 -3.84 -25.00 21.51
CA LYS A 48 -4.87 -25.76 20.76
C LYS A 48 -5.27 -25.04 19.47
N LEU A 49 -5.45 -23.74 19.51
CA LEU A 49 -5.81 -22.93 18.35
C LEU A 49 -4.68 -22.94 17.31
N MET A 50 -3.44 -22.79 17.75
CA MET A 50 -2.25 -22.89 16.92
C MET A 50 -2.11 -24.26 16.25
N SER A 51 -2.39 -25.34 16.99
CA SER A 51 -2.37 -26.69 16.42
C SER A 51 -3.50 -26.92 15.42
N GLN A 52 -4.67 -26.34 15.63
CA GLN A 52 -5.80 -26.40 14.68
C GLN A 52 -5.52 -25.59 13.41
N LEU A 53 -5.00 -24.38 13.50
CA LEU A 53 -4.65 -23.55 12.33
C LEU A 53 -3.55 -24.23 11.50
N ARG A 54 -2.53 -24.82 12.14
CA ARG A 54 -1.50 -25.61 11.45
C ARG A 54 -2.07 -26.85 10.77
N SER A 55 -3.04 -27.55 11.38
CA SER A 55 -3.69 -28.71 10.77
C SER A 55 -4.55 -28.35 9.55
N LEU A 56 -5.00 -27.10 9.44
CA LEU A 56 -5.73 -26.52 8.30
C LEU A 56 -4.79 -25.95 7.22
N GLY A 57 -3.46 -26.11 7.37
CA GLY A 57 -2.48 -25.65 6.40
C GLY A 57 -2.18 -24.14 6.46
N VAL A 58 -2.60 -23.46 7.54
CA VAL A 58 -2.31 -22.03 7.72
C VAL A 58 -1.00 -21.89 8.48
N GLU A 59 -0.03 -21.20 7.89
CA GLU A 59 1.21 -20.85 8.54
C GLU A 59 0.99 -19.66 9.47
N VAL A 60 1.24 -19.87 10.77
CA VAL A 60 1.17 -18.80 11.78
C VAL A 60 2.59 -18.43 12.18
N TYR A 61 2.91 -17.17 11.97
CA TYR A 61 4.21 -16.60 12.31
C TYR A 61 4.14 -15.80 13.59
N ASP A 62 5.05 -16.07 14.48
CA ASP A 62 5.20 -15.30 15.72
C ASP A 62 6.01 -14.04 15.42
N ILE A 63 5.40 -12.87 15.59
CA ILE A 63 6.07 -11.59 15.38
C ILE A 63 7.18 -11.39 16.41
N ASP A 64 7.05 -12.02 17.58
CA ASP A 64 8.02 -11.91 18.66
C ASP A 64 9.15 -12.94 18.57
N ASP A 65 9.07 -13.95 17.69
CA ASP A 65 10.14 -14.94 17.50
C ASP A 65 10.83 -14.76 16.13
N PRO A 66 12.02 -14.13 16.11
CA PRO A 66 12.77 -13.88 14.86
C PRO A 66 13.27 -15.17 14.17
N VAL A 67 13.16 -16.32 14.79
CA VAL A 67 13.60 -17.63 14.25
C VAL A 67 12.46 -18.30 13.46
N SER A 68 11.20 -17.94 13.70
CA SER A 68 10.04 -18.56 13.06
C SER A 68 9.76 -18.01 11.66
N TYR A 69 10.28 -16.81 11.30
CA TYR A 69 10.16 -16.29 9.95
C TYR A 69 11.23 -16.92 9.06
N PRO A 70 10.85 -17.58 7.97
CA PRO A 70 11.82 -17.86 6.91
C PRO A 70 12.39 -16.50 6.51
N ASP A 71 13.71 -16.33 6.60
CA ASP A 71 14.38 -15.07 6.19
C ASP A 71 14.12 -14.86 4.70
N PRO A 72 13.11 -14.05 4.31
CA PRO A 72 12.77 -13.88 2.89
C PRO A 72 13.88 -13.17 2.14
N LEU A 73 14.97 -12.82 2.83
CA LEU A 73 16.04 -11.97 2.34
C LEU A 73 17.45 -12.52 2.51
N SER A 74 17.65 -13.64 3.24
CA SER A 74 18.92 -14.37 3.17
C SER A 74 19.22 -14.77 1.72
N GLU A 75 18.18 -14.81 0.92
CA GLU A 75 18.19 -15.22 -0.47
C GLU A 75 18.15 -14.05 -1.47
N LEU A 76 17.77 -12.82 -1.07
CA LEU A 76 18.00 -11.63 -1.90
C LEU A 76 19.49 -11.24 -1.95
N ALA A 77 20.28 -11.72 -1.00
CA ALA A 77 21.75 -11.61 -1.08
C ALA A 77 22.34 -12.43 -2.24
N SER A 78 21.59 -13.37 -2.82
CA SER A 78 21.98 -14.17 -3.99
C SER A 78 21.50 -13.61 -5.32
N TYR A 79 20.64 -12.56 -5.32
CA TYR A 79 20.45 -11.81 -6.55
C TYR A 79 21.72 -11.01 -6.79
N ASP A 80 22.39 -11.30 -7.88
CA ASP A 80 23.44 -10.48 -8.45
C ASP A 80 22.92 -9.04 -8.55
N ILE A 81 23.14 -8.29 -7.47
CA ILE A 81 23.11 -6.83 -7.53
C ILE A 81 24.25 -6.52 -8.49
N ASP A 82 23.92 -5.98 -9.65
CA ASP A 82 24.90 -5.54 -10.63
C ASP A 82 26.06 -4.88 -9.83
N PRO A 83 27.30 -5.42 -9.88
CA PRO A 83 28.40 -4.87 -9.12
C PRO A 83 28.67 -3.39 -9.42
N ARG A 84 28.03 -2.84 -10.44
CA ARG A 84 28.06 -1.42 -10.81
C ARG A 84 27.17 -0.54 -9.94
N LEU A 85 26.25 -1.10 -9.13
CA LEU A 85 25.48 -0.39 -8.11
C LEU A 85 26.22 -0.29 -6.76
N THR A 86 27.57 -0.22 -6.80
CA THR A 86 28.36 0.17 -5.65
C THR A 86 28.11 1.65 -5.33
N LEU A 87 28.39 2.05 -4.08
CA LEU A 87 28.22 3.45 -3.60
C LEU A 87 28.87 4.52 -4.50
N GLU A 88 29.74 4.14 -5.43
CA GLU A 88 30.40 5.02 -6.38
C GLU A 88 29.44 5.61 -7.44
N HIS A 89 28.26 5.02 -7.63
CA HIS A 89 27.25 5.46 -8.62
C HIS A 89 26.00 6.09 -7.98
N VAL A 90 25.93 6.16 -6.65
CA VAL A 90 24.91 7.00 -5.98
C VAL A 90 25.43 8.44 -6.13
N PRO A 91 24.73 9.36 -6.81
CA PRO A 91 25.10 10.76 -6.79
C PRO A 91 25.14 11.13 -5.31
N ILE A 92 26.33 11.46 -4.81
CA ILE A 92 26.55 11.91 -3.44
C ILE A 92 25.98 13.30 -3.42
N GLU A 93 24.66 13.40 -3.22
CA GLU A 93 24.04 14.67 -2.89
C GLU A 93 24.63 15.13 -1.55
N ASP A 94 24.92 16.39 -1.42
CA ASP A 94 25.48 16.99 -0.19
C ASP A 94 24.74 16.57 1.08
N THR A 95 23.44 16.27 0.96
CA THR A 95 22.57 15.82 2.05
C THR A 95 22.94 14.44 2.61
N VAL A 96 23.37 13.49 1.77
CA VAL A 96 23.80 12.15 2.21
C VAL A 96 25.12 12.27 2.98
N GLU A 97 26.05 13.07 2.47
CA GLU A 97 27.34 13.29 3.12
C GLU A 97 27.17 13.96 4.50
N ILE A 98 26.31 14.97 4.60
CA ILE A 98 25.98 15.64 5.87
C ILE A 98 25.43 14.63 6.87
N TYR A 99 24.46 13.79 6.46
CA TYR A 99 23.88 12.75 7.32
C TYR A 99 24.94 11.77 7.82
N LEU A 100 25.80 11.25 6.93
CA LEU A 100 26.86 10.31 7.28
C LEU A 100 27.88 10.93 8.24
N LYS A 101 28.22 12.21 8.06
CA LYS A 101 29.12 12.97 8.91
C LYS A 101 28.53 13.19 10.31
N GLU A 102 27.24 13.52 10.41
CA GLU A 102 26.58 13.65 11.72
C GLU A 102 26.50 12.34 12.46
N MET A 103 26.13 11.26 11.77
CA MET A 103 26.04 9.92 12.33
C MET A 103 27.41 9.43 12.86
N SER A 104 28.51 9.79 12.21
CA SER A 104 29.86 9.37 12.59
C SER A 104 30.35 9.97 13.91
N ARG A 105 29.71 11.03 14.41
CA ARG A 105 30.10 11.72 15.67
C ARG A 105 29.78 10.92 16.92
N VAL A 106 28.81 9.98 16.84
CA VAL A 106 28.41 9.16 17.99
C VAL A 106 29.25 7.89 18.02
N PRO A 107 29.95 7.59 19.13
CA PRO A 107 30.75 6.36 19.26
C PRO A 107 29.85 5.13 19.29
N LEU A 108 30.45 3.96 18.95
CA LEU A 108 29.76 2.68 19.07
C LEU A 108 29.67 2.29 20.53
N LEU A 109 28.56 1.65 20.90
CA LEU A 109 28.33 1.14 22.27
C LEU A 109 29.02 -0.20 22.49
N THR A 110 29.54 -0.37 23.71
CA THR A 110 29.95 -1.67 24.23
C THR A 110 28.75 -2.48 24.68
N CYS A 111 28.94 -3.80 24.89
CA CYS A 111 27.85 -4.67 25.36
C CYS A 111 27.31 -4.25 26.73
N GLU A 112 28.19 -3.78 27.61
CA GLU A 112 27.82 -3.33 28.98
C GLU A 112 27.01 -2.03 28.91
N GLU A 113 27.38 -1.09 28.04
CA GLU A 113 26.64 0.15 27.81
C GLU A 113 25.27 -0.10 27.18
N GLU A 114 25.14 -1.08 26.23
CA GLU A 114 23.86 -1.49 25.67
C GLU A 114 22.89 -1.95 26.78
N VAL A 115 23.40 -2.75 27.75
CA VAL A 115 22.62 -3.28 28.88
C VAL A 115 22.21 -2.16 29.83
N ASP A 116 23.15 -1.27 30.22
CA ASP A 116 22.88 -0.15 31.13
C ASP A 116 21.80 0.77 30.55
N LEU A 117 21.96 1.20 29.28
CA LEU A 117 21.01 2.07 28.62
C LEU A 117 19.63 1.41 28.48
N ALA A 118 19.58 0.11 28.20
CA ALA A 118 18.32 -0.60 28.09
C ALA A 118 17.61 -0.75 29.44
N GLN A 119 18.35 -0.93 30.55
CA GLN A 119 17.77 -0.92 31.91
C GLN A 119 17.19 0.44 32.25
N ARG A 120 17.88 1.53 31.94
CA ARG A 120 17.39 2.91 32.14
C ARG A 120 16.10 3.18 31.35
N ILE A 121 15.98 2.66 30.13
CA ILE A 121 14.73 2.75 29.36
C ILE A 121 13.57 2.02 30.05
N VAL A 122 13.82 0.82 30.60
CA VAL A 122 12.80 0.05 31.33
C VAL A 122 12.35 0.81 32.57
N ILE A 123 13.28 1.32 33.37
CA ILE A 123 12.98 2.13 34.59
C ILE A 123 12.16 3.37 34.21
N GLY A 124 12.51 4.07 33.15
CA GLY A 124 11.77 5.23 32.65
C GLY A 124 10.34 4.89 32.22
N ARG A 125 10.14 3.73 31.58
CA ARG A 125 8.81 3.23 31.18
C ARG A 125 7.96 2.85 32.37
N GLU A 126 8.54 2.19 33.38
CA GLU A 126 7.86 1.84 34.62
C GLU A 126 7.44 3.11 35.40
N ALA A 127 8.33 4.11 35.49
CA ALA A 127 8.05 5.39 36.12
C ALA A 127 6.89 6.13 35.39
N GLN A 128 6.85 6.09 34.06
CA GLN A 128 5.76 6.66 33.26
C GLN A 128 4.42 5.94 33.53
N ASN A 129 4.44 4.62 33.61
CA ASN A 129 3.27 3.81 33.93
C ASN A 129 2.75 4.06 35.38
N GLU A 130 3.66 4.24 36.34
CA GLU A 130 3.31 4.58 37.72
C GLU A 130 2.63 5.95 37.80
N LEU A 131 3.17 6.94 37.11
CA LEU A 131 2.61 8.30 37.03
C LEU A 131 1.22 8.33 36.40
N THR A 132 0.99 7.48 35.39
CA THR A 132 -0.31 7.40 34.69
C THR A 132 -1.37 6.67 35.55
N LYS A 133 -0.98 5.60 36.26
CA LYS A 133 -1.90 4.79 37.08
C LYS A 133 -2.25 5.40 38.41
N SER A 134 -1.32 6.14 39.02
CA SER A 134 -1.49 6.74 40.35
C SER A 134 -1.18 8.24 40.25
N PRO A 135 -2.18 9.13 40.25
CA PRO A 135 -1.93 10.57 40.27
C PRO A 135 -1.23 10.95 41.57
N VAL A 136 0.11 10.98 41.51
CA VAL A 136 0.94 11.46 42.61
C VAL A 136 0.75 12.95 42.71
N ARG A 137 0.59 13.50 43.94
CA ARG A 137 0.42 14.95 44.16
C ARG A 137 1.55 15.71 43.46
N GLU A 138 1.20 16.67 42.63
CA GLU A 138 2.13 17.60 42.02
C GLU A 138 2.98 18.23 43.11
N HIS A 139 4.31 18.32 42.93
CA HIS A 139 5.30 18.83 43.91
C HIS A 139 5.75 17.86 45.01
N SER A 140 5.34 16.61 45.03
CA SER A 140 5.92 15.58 45.90
C SER A 140 7.34 15.22 45.39
N ASP A 141 8.27 14.88 46.31
CA ASP A 141 9.62 14.44 45.93
C ASP A 141 9.58 13.15 45.09
N ARG A 142 8.58 12.31 45.31
CA ARG A 142 8.32 11.13 44.47
C ARG A 142 7.96 11.53 43.02
N HIS A 143 7.16 12.56 42.83
CA HIS A 143 6.81 13.09 41.50
C HIS A 143 8.06 13.58 40.76
N LYS A 144 8.94 14.30 41.42
CA LYS A 144 10.20 14.79 40.84
C LYS A 144 11.13 13.61 40.47
N GLN A 145 11.22 12.58 41.30
CA GLN A 145 12.01 11.38 41.01
C GLN A 145 11.48 10.64 39.79
N LEU A 146 10.16 10.46 39.69
CA LEU A 146 9.54 9.82 38.52
C LEU A 146 9.79 10.62 37.24
N LEU A 147 9.64 11.94 37.24
CA LEU A 147 9.94 12.80 36.12
C LEU A 147 11.41 12.69 35.68
N TRP A 148 12.33 12.66 36.65
CA TRP A 148 13.75 12.49 36.38
C TRP A 148 14.03 11.12 35.73
N SER A 149 13.45 10.05 36.25
CA SER A 149 13.61 8.70 35.66
C SER A 149 13.04 8.61 34.26
N ILE A 150 11.92 9.28 33.96
CA ILE A 150 11.32 9.33 32.63
C ILE A 150 12.26 10.07 31.64
N GLU A 151 12.79 11.21 32.06
CA GLU A 151 13.71 11.98 31.21
C GLU A 151 15.04 11.27 30.99
N ASP A 152 15.58 10.61 32.02
CA ASP A 152 16.78 9.77 31.92
C ASP A 152 16.56 8.58 30.96
N GLY A 153 15.42 7.89 31.05
CA GLY A 153 15.03 6.82 30.14
C GLY A 153 14.87 7.29 28.71
N ARG A 154 14.35 8.52 28.48
CA ARG A 154 14.26 9.13 27.17
C ARG A 154 15.63 9.43 26.57
N GLN A 155 16.54 9.99 27.37
CA GLN A 155 17.92 10.25 26.94
C GLN A 155 18.66 8.97 26.59
N ALA A 156 18.49 7.93 27.41
CA ALA A 156 19.04 6.59 27.13
C ALA A 156 18.52 6.01 25.82
N ARG A 157 17.21 6.14 25.53
CA ARG A 157 16.60 5.72 24.28
C ARG A 157 17.20 6.45 23.08
N ASP A 158 17.33 7.76 23.15
CA ASP A 158 17.90 8.58 22.09
C ASP A 158 19.38 8.23 21.84
N HIS A 159 20.10 7.89 22.89
CA HIS A 159 21.51 7.47 22.80
C HIS A 159 21.66 6.13 22.08
N ILE A 160 20.88 5.09 22.45
CA ILE A 160 20.90 3.79 21.76
C ILE A 160 20.55 3.96 20.28
N ILE A 161 19.52 4.75 19.95
CA ILE A 161 19.13 4.98 18.55
C ILE A 161 20.28 5.61 17.78
N LYS A 162 20.84 6.73 18.28
CA LYS A 162 21.93 7.46 17.60
C LYS A 162 23.17 6.59 17.40
N ALA A 163 23.57 5.81 18.38
CA ALA A 163 24.75 4.95 18.30
C ALA A 163 24.60 3.83 17.27
N ASN A 164 23.37 3.37 17.00
CA ASN A 164 23.09 2.25 16.10
C ASN A 164 22.63 2.69 14.68
N THR A 165 22.59 3.97 14.34
CA THR A 165 22.24 4.45 13.00
C THR A 165 23.19 3.94 11.92
N ARG A 166 24.48 3.72 12.23
CA ARG A 166 25.47 3.13 11.32
C ARG A 166 25.07 1.74 10.82
N MET A 167 24.44 0.93 11.69
CA MET A 167 23.93 -0.38 11.33
C MET A 167 22.76 -0.25 10.32
N VAL A 168 21.89 0.73 10.48
CA VAL A 168 20.80 1.01 9.53
C VAL A 168 21.35 1.28 8.13
N VAL A 169 22.35 2.14 8.02
CA VAL A 169 23.01 2.46 6.73
C VAL A 169 23.59 1.22 6.08
N SER A 170 24.30 0.36 6.87
CA SER A 170 24.91 -0.85 6.34
C SER A 170 23.87 -1.86 5.81
N ILE A 171 22.67 -1.88 6.40
CA ILE A 171 21.56 -2.72 5.93
C ILE A 171 20.90 -2.07 4.71
N ALA A 172 20.56 -0.77 4.77
CA ALA A 172 19.89 -0.04 3.70
C ALA A 172 20.66 -0.03 2.38
N LYS A 173 22.00 0.00 2.45
CA LYS A 173 22.88 -0.07 1.27
C LYS A 173 22.57 -1.24 0.34
N ARG A 174 22.15 -2.38 0.88
CA ARG A 174 21.81 -3.58 0.09
C ARG A 174 20.51 -3.48 -0.70
N TYR A 175 19.72 -2.45 -0.43
CA TYR A 175 18.41 -2.22 -1.05
C TYR A 175 18.39 -1.04 -2.03
N ILE A 176 19.55 -0.50 -2.36
CA ILE A 176 19.69 0.56 -3.37
C ILE A 176 19.22 0.00 -4.73
N GLY A 177 18.51 0.82 -5.52
CA GLY A 177 18.03 0.43 -6.85
C GLY A 177 16.65 -0.26 -6.88
N HIS A 178 15.98 -0.40 -5.74
CA HIS A 178 14.63 -1.00 -5.65
C HIS A 178 13.47 0.01 -5.77
N GLY A 179 13.72 1.18 -6.37
CA GLY A 179 12.68 2.19 -6.65
C GLY A 179 12.42 3.18 -5.52
N VAL A 180 13.15 3.08 -4.40
CA VAL A 180 13.08 4.02 -3.28
C VAL A 180 14.44 4.71 -3.13
N PRO A 181 14.50 6.04 -2.96
CA PRO A 181 15.72 6.80 -2.73
C PRO A 181 16.48 6.29 -1.50
N PHE A 182 17.83 6.35 -1.54
CA PHE A 182 18.65 5.80 -0.47
C PHE A 182 18.39 6.44 0.90
N LEU A 183 18.23 7.76 0.96
CA LEU A 183 17.89 8.45 2.21
C LEU A 183 16.55 7.99 2.79
N ASP A 184 15.56 7.76 1.95
CA ASP A 184 14.25 7.28 2.39
C ASP A 184 14.33 5.85 2.94
N LEU A 185 15.15 4.99 2.32
CA LEU A 185 15.45 3.65 2.86
C LEU A 185 16.11 3.74 4.24
N ILE A 186 17.04 4.70 4.45
CA ILE A 186 17.66 4.93 5.75
C ILE A 186 16.61 5.39 6.76
N GLN A 187 15.72 6.32 6.40
CA GLN A 187 14.71 6.83 7.34
C GLN A 187 13.70 5.74 7.71
N GLU A 188 13.24 4.95 6.77
CA GLU A 188 12.39 3.78 7.06
C GLU A 188 13.11 2.76 7.95
N GLY A 189 14.41 2.52 7.68
CA GLY A 189 15.25 1.72 8.56
C GLY A 189 15.38 2.28 9.98
N ASN A 190 15.49 3.60 10.13
CA ASN A 190 15.52 4.27 11.43
C ASN A 190 14.19 4.11 12.18
N LEU A 191 13.05 4.14 11.48
CA LEU A 191 11.74 3.81 12.08
C LEU A 191 11.72 2.37 12.60
N GLY A 192 12.32 1.44 11.86
CA GLY A 192 12.51 0.05 12.31
C GLY A 192 13.40 -0.05 13.55
N LEU A 193 14.53 0.68 13.56
CA LEU A 193 15.43 0.75 14.69
C LEU A 193 14.73 1.28 15.96
N MET A 194 13.91 2.35 15.84
CA MET A 194 13.12 2.88 16.93
C MET A 194 12.15 1.85 17.51
N LYS A 195 11.44 1.10 16.67
CA LYS A 195 10.57 -0.01 17.10
C LYS A 195 11.36 -1.10 17.80
N ALA A 196 12.56 -1.43 17.31
CA ALA A 196 13.42 -2.41 17.94
C ALA A 196 13.82 -1.98 19.37
N VAL A 197 14.20 -0.71 19.57
CA VAL A 197 14.54 -0.18 20.91
C VAL A 197 13.33 -0.23 21.85
N GLU A 198 12.13 0.02 21.34
CA GLU A 198 10.92 -0.05 22.17
C GLU A 198 10.58 -1.47 22.65
N LYS A 199 10.87 -2.49 21.84
CA LYS A 199 10.54 -3.89 22.13
C LYS A 199 11.73 -4.72 22.63
N PHE A 200 12.91 -4.13 22.78
CA PHE A 200 14.11 -4.85 23.19
C PHE A 200 14.05 -5.28 24.66
N GLU A 201 14.29 -6.57 24.92
CA GLU A 201 14.32 -7.19 26.23
C GLU A 201 15.72 -7.66 26.60
N VAL A 202 16.38 -6.92 27.49
CA VAL A 202 17.76 -7.24 27.97
C VAL A 202 17.83 -8.62 28.60
N GLN A 203 16.76 -9.08 29.28
CA GLN A 203 16.71 -10.33 30.03
C GLN A 203 16.95 -11.57 29.15
N ARG A 204 16.73 -11.49 27.85
CA ARG A 204 16.97 -12.60 26.91
C ARG A 204 18.45 -12.86 26.60
N GLY A 205 19.37 -11.98 27.01
CA GLY A 205 20.82 -12.17 26.87
C GLY A 205 21.39 -12.04 25.46
N PHE A 206 20.58 -11.68 24.46
CA PHE A 206 21.06 -11.45 23.10
C PHE A 206 21.55 -10.02 22.90
N ARG A 207 22.46 -9.83 21.93
CA ARG A 207 22.93 -8.51 21.51
C ARG A 207 21.78 -7.72 20.87
N PHE A 208 21.72 -6.42 21.15
CA PHE A 208 20.73 -5.52 20.54
C PHE A 208 20.78 -5.57 19.00
N SER A 209 21.99 -5.63 18.41
CA SER A 209 22.18 -5.69 16.97
C SER A 209 21.48 -6.88 16.30
N THR A 210 21.44 -8.06 16.94
CA THR A 210 20.76 -9.26 16.42
C THR A 210 19.26 -9.03 16.29
N TYR A 211 18.65 -8.43 17.29
CA TYR A 211 17.22 -8.12 17.29
C TYR A 211 16.86 -6.94 16.36
N ALA A 212 17.64 -5.86 16.42
CA ALA A 212 17.39 -4.66 15.63
C ALA A 212 17.53 -4.91 14.12
N THR A 213 18.43 -5.79 13.67
CA THR A 213 18.62 -6.14 12.26
C THR A 213 17.32 -6.63 11.63
N TRP A 214 16.54 -7.44 12.34
CA TRP A 214 15.26 -7.94 11.87
C TRP A 214 14.25 -6.81 11.64
N TRP A 215 14.07 -5.92 12.63
CA TRP A 215 13.13 -4.79 12.54
C TRP A 215 13.50 -3.80 11.44
N ILE A 216 14.79 -3.47 11.33
CA ILE A 216 15.31 -2.58 10.29
C ILE A 216 15.00 -3.17 8.91
N ARG A 217 15.31 -4.46 8.72
CA ARG A 217 15.08 -5.17 7.47
C ARG A 217 13.60 -5.21 7.11
N GLN A 218 12.75 -5.55 8.07
CA GLN A 218 11.30 -5.62 7.89
C GLN A 218 10.70 -4.28 7.44
N THR A 219 11.09 -3.17 8.11
CA THR A 219 10.56 -1.85 7.72
C THR A 219 11.06 -1.40 6.37
N ILE A 220 12.34 -1.61 6.04
CA ILE A 220 12.90 -1.30 4.71
C ILE A 220 12.18 -2.09 3.62
N THR A 221 12.00 -3.41 3.81
CA THR A 221 11.36 -4.26 2.81
C THR A 221 9.88 -3.87 2.62
N ARG A 222 9.20 -3.55 3.71
CA ARG A 222 7.83 -3.07 3.65
C ARG A 222 7.73 -1.73 2.92
N ALA A 223 8.64 -0.80 3.19
CA ALA A 223 8.70 0.49 2.49
C ALA A 223 8.91 0.31 0.98
N ILE A 224 9.80 -0.60 0.57
CA ILE A 224 10.00 -0.93 -0.85
C ILE A 224 8.72 -1.52 -1.47
N ALA A 225 8.02 -2.40 -0.77
CA ALA A 225 6.76 -2.96 -1.27
C ALA A 225 5.67 -1.89 -1.42
N ASP A 226 5.63 -0.92 -0.50
CA ASP A 226 4.61 0.13 -0.44
C ASP A 226 4.89 1.32 -1.37
N GLN A 227 6.15 1.69 -1.57
CA GLN A 227 6.57 2.95 -2.22
C GLN A 227 7.46 2.74 -3.45
N GLY A 228 8.05 1.55 -3.63
CA GLY A 228 9.04 1.27 -4.68
C GLY A 228 8.48 1.20 -6.11
N ARG A 229 7.17 1.42 -6.32
CA ARG A 229 6.53 1.35 -7.63
C ARG A 229 5.68 2.56 -7.91
N THR A 230 5.74 3.08 -9.14
CA THR A 230 4.88 4.17 -9.62
C THR A 230 3.40 3.81 -9.50
N ILE A 231 3.04 2.56 -9.86
CA ILE A 231 1.70 2.01 -9.64
C ILE A 231 1.81 1.08 -8.45
N ARG A 232 1.26 1.50 -7.31
CA ARG A 232 1.31 0.76 -6.05
C ARG A 232 0.62 -0.61 -6.17
N LEU A 233 1.29 -1.64 -5.66
CA LEU A 233 0.72 -2.98 -5.50
C LEU A 233 0.52 -3.31 -4.02
N PRO A 234 -0.50 -4.12 -3.67
CA PRO A 234 -0.64 -4.65 -2.32
C PRO A 234 0.59 -5.50 -1.92
N VAL A 235 0.95 -5.48 -0.62
CA VAL A 235 2.15 -6.16 -0.10
C VAL A 235 2.13 -7.66 -0.45
N HIS A 236 1.00 -8.35 -0.24
CA HIS A 236 0.87 -9.77 -0.56
C HIS A 236 1.10 -10.10 -2.05
N MET A 237 0.79 -9.15 -2.96
CA MET A 237 1.08 -9.31 -4.39
C MET A 237 2.56 -9.12 -4.68
N THR A 238 3.21 -8.17 -4.02
CA THR A 238 4.65 -7.95 -4.12
C THR A 238 5.42 -9.19 -3.66
N ASP A 239 4.97 -9.83 -2.58
CA ASP A 239 5.59 -11.06 -2.08
C ASP A 239 5.40 -12.24 -3.05
N ARG A 240 4.20 -12.42 -3.60
CA ARG A 240 3.96 -13.44 -4.64
C ARG A 240 4.81 -13.22 -5.90
N ILE A 241 4.95 -11.97 -6.35
CA ILE A 241 5.81 -11.63 -7.49
C ILE A 241 7.29 -11.91 -7.15
N ARG A 242 7.71 -11.66 -5.90
CA ARG A 242 9.06 -11.96 -5.43
C ARG A 242 9.33 -13.46 -5.49
N ILE A 243 8.43 -14.29 -4.95
CA ILE A 243 8.52 -15.75 -5.01
C ILE A 243 8.58 -16.21 -6.48
N LEU A 244 7.68 -15.70 -7.33
CA LEU A 244 7.65 -16.03 -8.76
C LEU A 244 8.99 -15.73 -9.44
N LYS A 245 9.55 -14.52 -9.25
CA LYS A 245 10.85 -14.14 -9.85
C LYS A 245 11.99 -15.03 -9.35
N ARG A 246 12.02 -15.33 -8.05
CA ARG A 246 13.01 -16.21 -7.44
C ARG A 246 12.93 -17.62 -8.03
N THR A 247 11.73 -18.21 -8.06
CA THR A 247 11.53 -19.54 -8.65
C THR A 247 11.93 -19.56 -10.12
N SER A 248 11.58 -18.52 -10.87
CA SER A 248 11.99 -18.37 -12.27
C SER A 248 13.49 -18.37 -12.42
N HIS A 249 14.23 -17.63 -11.60
CA HIS A 249 15.69 -17.58 -11.65
C HIS A 249 16.34 -18.92 -11.24
N GLN A 250 15.84 -19.59 -10.20
CA GLN A 250 16.32 -20.91 -9.79
C GLN A 250 16.11 -21.96 -10.89
N MET A 251 14.95 -21.94 -11.53
CA MET A 251 14.67 -22.84 -12.65
C MET A 251 15.54 -22.52 -13.87
N GLU A 252 15.79 -21.26 -14.16
CA GLU A 252 16.69 -20.83 -15.22
C GLU A 252 18.12 -21.34 -15.00
N GLN A 253 18.62 -21.24 -13.76
CA GLN A 253 19.93 -21.81 -13.40
C GLN A 253 19.98 -23.33 -13.57
N SER A 254 18.90 -24.06 -13.24
CA SER A 254 18.85 -25.51 -13.36
C SER A 254 18.63 -26.00 -14.79
N LEU A 255 17.83 -25.27 -15.58
CA LEU A 255 17.45 -25.65 -16.95
C LEU A 255 18.42 -25.10 -18.02
N GLY A 256 19.22 -24.07 -17.69
CA GLY A 256 20.07 -23.36 -18.63
C GLY A 256 19.29 -22.49 -19.64
N ARG A 257 17.98 -22.33 -19.44
CA ARG A 257 17.08 -21.49 -20.26
C ARG A 257 15.97 -20.89 -19.40
N PRO A 258 15.35 -19.79 -19.82
CA PRO A 258 14.19 -19.24 -19.12
C PRO A 258 13.03 -20.27 -19.07
N PRO A 259 12.40 -20.46 -17.89
CA PRO A 259 11.28 -21.39 -17.73
C PRO A 259 10.03 -20.89 -18.45
N THR A 260 9.23 -21.82 -18.97
CA THR A 260 7.93 -21.52 -19.58
C THR A 260 6.86 -21.29 -18.52
N ILE A 261 5.78 -20.57 -18.88
CA ILE A 261 4.65 -20.31 -17.97
C ILE A 261 4.05 -21.62 -17.36
N PRO A 262 3.85 -22.70 -18.14
CA PRO A 262 3.37 -23.97 -17.57
C PRO A 262 4.34 -24.60 -16.58
N GLU A 263 5.65 -24.54 -16.83
CA GLU A 263 6.68 -25.05 -15.92
C GLU A 263 6.69 -24.31 -14.59
N LEU A 264 6.63 -22.95 -14.63
CA LEU A 264 6.48 -22.11 -13.44
C LEU A 264 5.18 -22.42 -12.68
N ALA A 265 4.08 -22.58 -13.40
CA ALA A 265 2.79 -22.89 -12.82
C ALA A 265 2.78 -24.24 -12.09
N GLN A 266 3.43 -25.25 -12.66
CA GLN A 266 3.58 -26.57 -12.05
C GLN A 266 4.44 -26.50 -10.79
N HIS A 267 5.55 -25.76 -10.82
CA HIS A 267 6.48 -25.65 -9.69
C HIS A 267 5.87 -24.84 -8.52
N LEU A 268 5.07 -23.82 -8.82
CA LEU A 268 4.40 -22.97 -7.83
C LEU A 268 3.02 -23.49 -7.40
N GLU A 269 2.55 -24.60 -7.96
CA GLU A 269 1.21 -25.18 -7.73
C GLU A 269 0.08 -24.18 -8.02
N LEU A 270 0.27 -23.33 -9.03
CA LEU A 270 -0.68 -22.28 -9.44
C LEU A 270 -1.24 -22.56 -10.83
N MET A 271 -2.40 -21.97 -11.14
CA MET A 271 -2.94 -22.01 -12.51
C MET A 271 -2.07 -21.18 -13.47
N PRO A 272 -1.80 -21.64 -14.71
CA PRO A 272 -0.99 -20.91 -15.69
C PRO A 272 -1.47 -19.48 -15.97
N GLU A 273 -2.79 -19.28 -16.00
CA GLU A 273 -3.41 -17.96 -16.17
C GLU A 273 -3.04 -17.00 -15.05
N LYS A 274 -2.99 -17.49 -13.80
CA LYS A 274 -2.59 -16.68 -12.64
C LYS A 274 -1.11 -16.30 -12.70
N VAL A 275 -0.23 -17.21 -13.14
CA VAL A 275 1.19 -16.90 -13.35
C VAL A 275 1.38 -15.87 -14.45
N GLN A 276 0.66 -16.02 -15.57
CA GLN A 276 0.67 -15.04 -16.67
C GLN A 276 0.22 -13.65 -16.20
N TRP A 277 -0.87 -13.59 -15.44
CA TRP A 277 -1.36 -12.34 -14.86
C TRP A 277 -0.35 -11.70 -13.90
N MET A 278 0.29 -12.49 -13.01
CA MET A 278 1.34 -11.98 -12.12
C MET A 278 2.53 -11.43 -12.88
N LEU A 279 2.94 -12.07 -13.98
CA LEU A 279 4.01 -11.57 -14.86
C LEU A 279 3.63 -10.25 -15.51
N GLN A 280 2.38 -10.07 -15.96
CA GLN A 280 1.90 -8.80 -16.51
C GLN A 280 1.91 -7.68 -15.46
N VAL A 281 1.40 -7.95 -14.26
CA VAL A 281 1.36 -6.99 -13.15
C VAL A 281 2.78 -6.67 -12.64
N SER A 282 3.73 -7.58 -12.79
CA SER A 282 5.12 -7.37 -12.36
C SER A 282 5.91 -6.38 -13.22
N ARG A 283 5.40 -6.02 -14.42
CA ARG A 283 6.07 -5.06 -15.31
C ARG A 283 6.18 -3.69 -14.65
N VAL A 284 7.24 -2.99 -14.98
CA VAL A 284 7.49 -1.61 -14.55
C VAL A 284 7.13 -0.68 -15.70
N PRO A 285 6.45 0.45 -15.46
CA PRO A 285 6.22 1.47 -16.48
C PRO A 285 7.54 1.98 -17.07
N VAL A 286 7.56 2.24 -18.35
CA VAL A 286 8.68 2.88 -19.06
C VAL A 286 8.46 4.39 -19.05
N SER A 287 9.54 5.18 -18.99
CA SER A 287 9.47 6.64 -19.07
C SER A 287 9.06 7.07 -20.47
N LEU A 288 8.18 8.08 -20.56
CA LEU A 288 7.84 8.73 -21.82
C LEU A 288 9.00 9.56 -22.41
N GLU A 289 9.91 10.00 -21.55
CA GLU A 289 11.14 10.74 -21.94
C GLU A 289 12.27 9.79 -22.36
N SER A 290 12.02 8.48 -22.43
CA SER A 290 13.00 7.49 -22.87
C SER A 290 13.34 7.73 -24.34
N PRO A 291 14.65 7.87 -24.71
CA PRO A 291 15.07 8.07 -26.08
C PRO A 291 14.72 6.85 -26.94
N VAL A 292 14.27 7.10 -28.17
CA VAL A 292 13.90 6.07 -29.15
C VAL A 292 14.71 6.29 -30.42
N GLY A 293 15.51 5.29 -30.81
CA GLY A 293 16.38 5.33 -31.98
C GLY A 293 17.85 5.56 -31.64
N ASP A 294 18.69 5.66 -32.68
CA ASP A 294 20.14 5.83 -32.57
C ASP A 294 20.54 7.33 -32.40
N GLU A 295 19.63 8.25 -32.71
CA GLU A 295 19.81 9.68 -32.53
C GLU A 295 18.94 10.12 -31.34
N ASP A 296 19.54 10.72 -30.31
CA ASP A 296 18.89 11.10 -29.02
C ASP A 296 17.78 12.19 -29.18
N ASP A 297 17.38 12.52 -30.39
CA ASP A 297 16.44 13.60 -30.69
C ASP A 297 14.96 13.21 -30.57
N SER A 298 14.62 11.92 -30.37
CA SER A 298 13.24 11.43 -30.34
C SER A 298 12.92 10.75 -29.00
N GLU A 299 11.85 11.18 -28.36
CA GLU A 299 11.35 10.59 -27.12
C GLU A 299 10.14 9.67 -27.37
N LEU A 300 9.99 8.61 -26.56
CA LEU A 300 8.86 7.67 -26.67
C LEU A 300 7.49 8.40 -26.60
N GLY A 301 7.40 9.47 -25.84
CA GLY A 301 6.18 10.27 -25.69
C GLY A 301 5.67 10.88 -26.99
N MET A 302 6.56 11.17 -27.97
CA MET A 302 6.19 11.74 -29.26
C MET A 302 5.44 10.75 -30.17
N PHE A 303 5.57 9.44 -29.91
CA PHE A 303 4.93 8.37 -30.68
C PHE A 303 3.60 7.91 -30.08
N VAL A 304 3.23 8.42 -28.91
CA VAL A 304 1.96 8.06 -28.25
C VAL A 304 0.84 8.91 -28.83
N GLU A 305 -0.15 8.25 -29.45
CA GLU A 305 -1.33 8.92 -30.02
C GLU A 305 -2.24 9.48 -28.91
N ASP A 306 -2.81 10.65 -29.15
CA ASP A 306 -3.81 11.27 -28.27
C ASP A 306 -5.22 10.76 -28.65
N ASP A 307 -5.69 9.76 -27.92
CA ASP A 307 -7.02 9.17 -28.09
C ASP A 307 -8.13 9.97 -27.37
N VAL A 308 -7.78 10.93 -26.52
CA VAL A 308 -8.74 11.66 -25.66
C VAL A 308 -9.23 12.94 -26.34
N SER A 309 -8.35 13.66 -27.02
CA SER A 309 -8.72 14.91 -27.68
C SER A 309 -9.54 14.62 -28.94
N PRO A 310 -10.74 15.23 -29.08
CA PRO A 310 -11.56 15.00 -30.27
C PRO A 310 -10.86 15.56 -31.50
N SER A 311 -10.83 14.79 -32.61
CA SER A 311 -10.26 15.25 -33.86
C SER A 311 -11.03 16.47 -34.40
N PRO A 312 -10.38 17.36 -35.20
CA PRO A 312 -11.06 18.50 -35.81
C PRO A 312 -12.32 18.12 -36.57
N THR A 313 -12.30 16.98 -37.26
CA THR A 313 -13.47 16.43 -37.96
C THR A 313 -14.60 16.03 -37.03
N GLN A 314 -14.29 15.42 -35.87
CA GLN A 314 -15.28 15.09 -34.86
C GLN A 314 -15.91 16.34 -34.24
N VAL A 315 -15.11 17.39 -33.99
CA VAL A 315 -15.62 18.67 -33.45
C VAL A 315 -16.58 19.33 -34.45
N VAL A 316 -16.20 19.38 -35.74
CA VAL A 316 -17.08 19.91 -36.78
C VAL A 316 -18.37 19.09 -36.90
N TYR A 317 -18.27 17.77 -36.89
CA TYR A 317 -19.43 16.89 -36.94
C TYR A 317 -20.38 17.09 -35.74
N GLN A 318 -19.82 17.21 -34.53
CA GLN A 318 -20.62 17.51 -33.31
C GLN A 318 -21.31 18.88 -33.40
N ASN A 319 -20.62 19.90 -33.92
CA ASN A 319 -21.20 21.23 -34.09
C ASN A 319 -22.34 21.20 -35.16
N MET A 320 -22.13 20.52 -36.29
CA MET A 320 -23.18 20.34 -37.29
C MET A 320 -24.39 19.56 -36.75
N LEU A 321 -24.15 18.53 -35.94
CA LEU A 321 -25.22 17.79 -35.24
C LEU A 321 -26.00 18.71 -34.30
N ARG A 322 -25.27 19.52 -33.47
CA ARG A 322 -25.90 20.49 -32.55
C ARG A 322 -26.76 21.50 -33.29
N GLU A 323 -26.25 22.09 -34.36
CA GLU A 323 -27.04 23.01 -35.22
C GLU A 323 -28.29 22.34 -35.81
N ARG A 324 -28.16 21.09 -36.27
CA ARG A 324 -29.28 20.32 -36.80
C ARG A 324 -30.34 20.02 -35.77
N VAL A 325 -29.92 19.64 -34.56
CA VAL A 325 -30.82 19.44 -33.41
C VAL A 325 -31.55 20.74 -33.08
N ASP A 326 -30.87 21.89 -33.06
CA ASP A 326 -31.48 23.19 -32.82
C ASP A 326 -32.50 23.58 -33.90
N GLN A 327 -32.19 23.34 -35.18
CA GLN A 327 -33.13 23.56 -36.30
C GLN A 327 -34.38 22.69 -36.14
N VAL A 328 -34.24 21.43 -35.78
CA VAL A 328 -35.38 20.52 -35.55
C VAL A 328 -36.18 20.93 -34.34
N LEU A 329 -35.54 21.34 -33.26
CA LEU A 329 -36.20 21.85 -32.05
C LEU A 329 -36.96 23.17 -32.30
N ALA A 330 -36.47 24.04 -33.22
CA ALA A 330 -37.13 25.27 -33.63
C ALA A 330 -38.48 25.02 -34.31
N THR A 331 -38.72 23.82 -34.84
CA THR A 331 -40.03 23.44 -35.43
C THR A 331 -41.09 23.11 -34.40
N LEU A 332 -40.74 23.02 -33.13
CA LEU A 332 -41.64 22.81 -31.98
C LEU A 332 -42.14 24.16 -31.43
N THR A 333 -43.15 24.12 -30.55
CA THR A 333 -43.49 25.33 -29.82
C THR A 333 -42.36 25.74 -28.88
N PRO A 334 -42.15 27.07 -28.65
CA PRO A 334 -41.04 27.55 -27.83
C PRO A 334 -41.02 26.90 -26.43
N ARG A 335 -42.20 26.59 -25.89
CA ARG A 335 -42.34 25.93 -24.58
C ARG A 335 -41.90 24.46 -24.62
N GLU A 336 -42.27 23.70 -25.65
CA GLU A 336 -41.86 22.31 -25.85
C GLU A 336 -40.35 22.22 -26.09
N ALA A 337 -39.79 23.10 -26.93
CA ALA A 337 -38.36 23.15 -27.20
C ALA A 337 -37.54 23.45 -25.93
N ARG A 338 -37.98 24.42 -25.11
CA ARG A 338 -37.29 24.78 -23.88
C ARG A 338 -37.30 23.63 -22.82
N ILE A 339 -38.45 22.92 -22.72
CA ILE A 339 -38.56 21.75 -21.83
C ILE A 339 -37.60 20.64 -22.27
N LEU A 340 -37.50 20.34 -23.57
CA LEU A 340 -36.57 19.34 -24.10
C LEU A 340 -35.10 19.75 -23.89
N ARG A 341 -34.75 21.02 -24.15
CA ARG A 341 -33.37 21.51 -23.91
C ARG A 341 -32.95 21.33 -22.49
N LEU A 342 -33.77 21.71 -21.54
CA LEU A 342 -33.50 21.51 -20.10
C LEU A 342 -33.44 20.02 -19.72
N ARG A 343 -34.40 19.24 -20.22
CA ARG A 343 -34.51 17.81 -19.90
C ARG A 343 -33.29 17.01 -20.34
N PHE A 344 -32.79 17.29 -21.55
CA PHE A 344 -31.64 16.61 -22.13
C PHE A 344 -30.31 17.35 -21.94
N GLY A 345 -30.30 18.50 -21.27
CA GLY A 345 -29.10 19.27 -20.98
C GLY A 345 -28.44 19.85 -22.24
N LEU A 346 -29.19 20.22 -23.26
CA LEU A 346 -28.64 20.70 -24.54
C LEU A 346 -28.03 22.10 -24.43
N ASP A 347 -28.47 22.93 -23.49
CA ASP A 347 -27.94 24.28 -23.26
C ASP A 347 -26.74 24.25 -22.27
N ASP A 348 -26.91 23.59 -21.12
CA ASP A 348 -25.97 23.66 -19.96
C ASP A 348 -25.18 22.36 -19.74
N ASN A 349 -25.23 21.40 -20.66
CA ASN A 349 -24.67 20.04 -20.51
C ASN A 349 -25.13 19.30 -19.23
N ARG A 350 -26.18 19.80 -18.55
CA ARG A 350 -26.75 19.19 -17.35
C ARG A 350 -28.20 18.78 -17.61
N PRO A 351 -28.51 17.48 -17.59
CA PRO A 351 -29.89 17.01 -17.69
C PRO A 351 -30.67 17.30 -16.38
N TYR A 352 -31.83 17.93 -16.50
CA TYR A 352 -32.73 18.21 -15.38
C TYR A 352 -33.76 17.10 -15.21
N THR A 353 -34.16 16.79 -13.97
CA THR A 353 -35.25 15.86 -13.68
C THR A 353 -36.60 16.44 -14.05
N LEU A 354 -37.65 15.61 -14.21
CA LEU A 354 -39.00 16.08 -14.51
C LEU A 354 -39.57 17.00 -13.42
N GLU A 355 -39.16 16.81 -12.18
CA GLU A 355 -39.59 17.64 -11.04
C GLU A 355 -38.92 19.02 -11.06
N GLU A 356 -37.62 19.07 -11.31
CA GLU A 356 -36.86 20.32 -11.44
C GLU A 356 -37.37 21.17 -12.61
N VAL A 357 -37.63 20.52 -13.76
CA VAL A 357 -38.25 21.22 -14.91
C VAL A 357 -39.67 21.69 -14.54
N GLY A 358 -40.44 20.85 -13.83
CA GLY A 358 -41.76 21.22 -13.33
C GLY A 358 -41.72 22.44 -12.46
N ALA A 359 -40.81 22.50 -11.49
CA ALA A 359 -40.63 23.66 -10.63
C ALA A 359 -40.30 24.94 -11.40
N LYS A 360 -39.39 24.87 -12.43
CA LYS A 360 -39.04 26.03 -13.28
C LYS A 360 -40.20 26.57 -14.13
N PHE A 361 -41.16 25.72 -14.51
CA PHE A 361 -42.32 26.11 -15.34
C PHE A 361 -43.63 26.27 -14.57
N GLY A 362 -43.62 26.04 -13.24
CA GLY A 362 -44.81 26.06 -12.41
C GLY A 362 -45.83 24.97 -12.75
N LEU A 363 -45.35 23.79 -13.17
CA LEU A 363 -46.15 22.65 -13.60
C LEU A 363 -45.86 21.40 -12.80
N THR A 364 -46.86 20.49 -12.74
CA THR A 364 -46.65 19.18 -12.13
C THR A 364 -45.72 18.27 -12.97
N ARG A 365 -45.01 17.38 -12.29
CA ARG A 365 -44.15 16.36 -12.92
C ARG A 365 -44.86 15.62 -14.07
N GLU A 366 -46.09 15.19 -13.83
CA GLU A 366 -46.86 14.44 -14.83
C GLU A 366 -47.20 15.32 -16.05
N ARG A 367 -47.46 16.61 -15.84
CA ARG A 367 -47.71 17.53 -16.95
C ARG A 367 -46.46 17.73 -17.83
N ILE A 368 -45.31 17.84 -17.23
CA ILE A 368 -44.02 17.90 -17.97
C ILE A 368 -43.80 16.60 -18.78
N ARG A 369 -44.06 15.42 -18.18
CA ARG A 369 -43.97 14.13 -18.85
C ARG A 369 -44.89 14.04 -20.07
N GLN A 370 -46.13 14.56 -19.95
CA GLN A 370 -47.07 14.61 -21.08
C GLN A 370 -46.58 15.52 -22.22
N ILE A 371 -46.01 16.70 -21.87
CA ILE A 371 -45.47 17.65 -22.83
C ILE A 371 -44.27 17.05 -23.54
N GLU A 372 -43.33 16.46 -22.80
CA GLU A 372 -42.17 15.75 -23.33
C GLU A 372 -42.58 14.64 -24.29
N GLY A 373 -43.48 13.74 -23.87
CA GLY A 373 -43.98 12.66 -24.72
C GLY A 373 -44.68 13.15 -26.00
N LYS A 374 -45.41 14.29 -25.92
CA LYS A 374 -46.03 14.90 -27.12
C LYS A 374 -44.99 15.52 -28.06
N ALA A 375 -44.01 16.21 -27.50
CA ALA A 375 -42.91 16.79 -28.26
C ALA A 375 -42.08 15.74 -28.95
N LEU A 376 -41.71 14.65 -28.27
CA LEU A 376 -40.96 13.53 -28.86
C LEU A 376 -41.75 12.81 -29.94
N ARG A 377 -43.06 12.62 -29.78
CA ARG A 377 -43.91 12.07 -30.86
C ARG A 377 -43.93 12.96 -32.11
N ARG A 378 -43.96 14.30 -31.93
CA ARG A 378 -43.84 15.24 -33.04
C ARG A 378 -42.50 15.20 -33.76
N LEU A 379 -41.41 14.96 -32.99
CA LEU A 379 -40.04 14.81 -33.54
C LEU A 379 -39.89 13.50 -34.32
N ARG A 380 -40.57 12.41 -33.92
CA ARG A 380 -40.57 11.11 -34.60
C ARG A 380 -41.26 11.14 -35.99
N HIS A 381 -41.92 12.23 -36.36
CA HIS A 381 -42.55 12.33 -37.67
C HIS A 381 -41.46 12.17 -38.77
N PRO A 382 -41.71 11.35 -39.83
CA PRO A 382 -40.70 10.99 -40.81
C PRO A 382 -39.98 12.19 -41.46
N PHE A 383 -40.70 13.27 -41.69
CA PHE A 383 -40.14 14.51 -42.27
C PHE A 383 -39.05 15.15 -41.38
N ARG A 384 -39.19 15.11 -40.05
CA ARG A 384 -38.21 15.64 -39.09
C ARG A 384 -37.13 14.63 -38.78
N ALA A 385 -37.49 13.36 -38.62
CA ALA A 385 -36.56 12.28 -38.33
C ALA A 385 -35.54 12.10 -39.48
N ARG A 386 -35.95 12.34 -40.74
CA ARG A 386 -35.03 12.27 -41.88
C ARG A 386 -33.85 13.24 -41.78
N GLN A 387 -34.06 14.41 -41.18
CA GLN A 387 -33.02 15.44 -41.02
C GLN A 387 -31.91 15.03 -40.02
N LEU A 388 -32.21 14.11 -39.11
CA LEU A 388 -31.25 13.59 -38.10
C LEU A 388 -30.70 12.21 -38.48
N ARG A 389 -31.23 11.55 -39.53
CA ARG A 389 -30.89 10.18 -39.91
C ARG A 389 -29.42 10.04 -40.38
N GLU A 390 -28.87 11.12 -40.92
CA GLU A 390 -27.48 11.15 -41.41
C GLU A 390 -26.45 11.17 -40.27
N TYR A 391 -26.92 11.45 -39.05
CA TYR A 391 -26.09 11.55 -37.84
C TYR A 391 -26.29 10.35 -36.87
N LEU A 392 -27.13 9.39 -37.21
CA LEU A 392 -27.35 8.12 -36.53
C LEU A 392 -26.59 6.99 -37.19
#